data_7fb0303d884de41caf28e2d6804ec122
#
_entry.id   7fb0303d884de41caf28e2d6804ec122
#
_cell.length_a   1.000
_cell.length_b   1.000
_cell.length_c   1.000
_cell.angle_alpha   90.00
_cell.angle_beta   90.00
_cell.angle_gamma   90.00
#
_symmetry.space_group_name_H-M   'P 1'
#
loop_
_entity.id
_entity.type
_entity.pdbx_description
1 polymer ?
#
loop_
_entity_poly.entity_id
_entity_poly.type
_entity_poly.pdbx_seq_one_letter_code
_entity_poly.pdbx_strand_id
1 'polypeptide(L)'
;PGELRTGGFRRASILADALEALLGAIFLDSGFDAASAVVARIMGPRLSELPSAETLKDPKTRLQESLQARGLALPVYTLTAATGDPHAQTFTVTCEVPIFGLAGVGEGGSRRRAEQLAAAKLLELLPPEMRQPA
;
A
#
# COMPACT_ATOMS: atom_id res chain seq x y z
N PRO A 1 25.49 18.28 -24.97
CA PRO A 1 25.01 17.97 -26.34
C PRO A 1 24.65 16.49 -26.54
N GLY A 2 25.27 15.54 -25.82
CA GLY A 2 25.02 14.10 -25.97
C GLY A 2 23.66 13.64 -25.44
N GLU A 3 23.22 14.11 -24.28
CA GLU A 3 21.99 13.70 -23.62
C GLU A 3 20.71 14.18 -24.34
N LEU A 4 20.77 15.30 -25.02
CA LEU A 4 19.66 15.78 -25.86
C LEU A 4 19.37 14.82 -27.01
N ARG A 5 20.42 14.18 -27.57
CA ARG A 5 20.29 13.20 -28.68
C ARG A 5 19.77 11.85 -28.21
N THR A 6 20.02 11.48 -26.95
CA THR A 6 19.62 10.18 -26.36
C THR A 6 18.30 10.21 -25.61
N GLY A 7 17.57 11.34 -25.63
CA GLY A 7 16.32 11.52 -24.89
C GLY A 7 16.50 11.63 -23.37
N GLY A 8 17.70 12.01 -22.91
CA GLY A 8 18.05 12.15 -21.49
C GLY A 8 17.10 13.07 -20.71
N PHE A 9 16.59 14.13 -21.36
CA PHE A 9 15.62 15.05 -20.77
C PHE A 9 14.28 14.40 -20.39
N ARG A 10 14.01 13.17 -20.82
CA ARG A 10 12.82 12.39 -20.45
C ARG A 10 13.11 11.27 -19.43
N ARG A 11 14.37 11.07 -19.04
CA ARG A 11 14.72 10.05 -18.06
C ARG A 11 14.34 10.55 -16.65
N ALA A 12 13.56 9.76 -15.95
CA ALA A 12 13.04 10.12 -14.61
C ALA A 12 14.18 10.43 -13.62
N SER A 13 15.32 9.72 -13.69
CA SER A 13 16.48 9.99 -12.84
C SER A 13 17.10 11.36 -13.12
N ILE A 14 17.28 11.74 -14.39
CA ILE A 14 17.87 13.04 -14.75
C ILE A 14 16.95 14.19 -14.34
N LEU A 15 15.64 14.01 -14.46
CA LEU A 15 14.66 14.99 -13.99
C LEU A 15 14.64 15.10 -12.46
N ALA A 16 14.81 13.99 -11.75
CA ALA A 16 14.93 13.98 -10.29
C ALA A 16 16.18 14.73 -9.83
N ASP A 17 17.35 14.44 -10.42
CA ASP A 17 18.62 15.12 -10.13
C ASP A 17 18.53 16.63 -10.41
N ALA A 18 17.87 17.02 -11.50
CA ALA A 18 17.66 18.43 -11.83
C ALA A 18 16.75 19.14 -10.81
N LEU A 19 15.70 18.45 -10.33
CA LEU A 19 14.82 18.98 -9.29
C LEU A 19 15.56 19.14 -7.96
N GLU A 20 16.34 18.15 -7.56
CA GLU A 20 17.18 18.20 -6.36
C GLU A 20 18.19 19.37 -6.44
N ALA A 21 18.88 19.53 -7.57
CA ALA A 21 19.81 20.63 -7.78
C ALA A 21 19.11 22.00 -7.69
N LEU A 22 17.90 22.14 -8.23
CA LEU A 22 17.10 23.36 -8.13
C LEU A 22 16.71 23.69 -6.69
N LEU A 23 16.25 22.68 -5.94
CA LEU A 23 15.92 22.84 -4.52
C LEU A 23 17.16 23.22 -3.69
N GLY A 24 18.30 22.60 -3.97
CA GLY A 24 19.58 22.94 -3.37
C GLY A 24 20.00 24.39 -3.67
N ALA A 25 19.83 24.86 -4.90
CA ALA A 25 20.11 26.24 -5.28
C ALA A 25 19.20 27.23 -4.54
N ILE A 26 17.91 26.97 -4.41
CA ILE A 26 16.97 27.79 -3.64
C ILE A 26 17.37 27.83 -2.17
N PHE A 27 17.75 26.68 -1.60
CA PHE A 27 18.22 26.61 -0.22
C PHE A 27 19.47 27.46 0.02
N LEU A 28 20.45 27.40 -0.88
CA LEU A 28 21.69 28.15 -0.78
C LEU A 28 21.49 29.68 -0.96
N ASP A 29 20.56 30.06 -1.83
CA ASP A 29 20.25 31.45 -2.12
C ASP A 29 19.35 32.11 -1.06
N SER A 30 18.26 31.43 -0.69
CA SER A 30 17.17 32.02 0.09
C SER A 30 16.86 31.29 1.40
N GLY A 31 17.62 30.26 1.75
CA GLY A 31 17.52 29.52 3.01
C GLY A 31 16.41 28.45 3.05
N PHE A 32 16.27 27.83 4.23
CA PHE A 32 15.40 26.66 4.45
C PHE A 32 13.92 26.98 4.22
N ASP A 33 13.45 28.11 4.69
CA ASP A 33 12.03 28.46 4.62
C ASP A 33 11.55 28.59 3.16
N ALA A 34 12.37 29.21 2.30
CA ALA A 34 12.10 29.33 0.88
C ALA A 34 12.08 27.96 0.19
N ALA A 35 13.07 27.10 0.45
CA ALA A 35 13.14 25.76 -0.11
C ALA A 35 11.95 24.91 0.38
N SER A 36 11.61 24.97 1.66
CA SER A 36 10.47 24.27 2.26
C SER A 36 9.14 24.68 1.62
N ALA A 37 8.93 25.98 1.40
CA ALA A 37 7.74 26.50 0.74
C ALA A 37 7.60 25.96 -0.70
N VAL A 38 8.72 25.88 -1.45
CA VAL A 38 8.73 25.32 -2.80
C VAL A 38 8.40 23.81 -2.78
N VAL A 39 9.00 23.05 -1.87
CA VAL A 39 8.69 21.62 -1.69
C VAL A 39 7.21 21.42 -1.35
N ALA A 40 6.68 22.17 -0.38
CA ALA A 40 5.27 22.10 -0.01
C ALA A 40 4.34 22.42 -1.19
N ARG A 41 4.68 23.38 -2.02
CA ARG A 41 3.91 23.74 -3.21
C ARG A 41 3.92 22.63 -4.27
N ILE A 42 5.06 21.98 -4.49
CA ILE A 42 5.20 20.91 -5.49
C ILE A 42 4.55 19.61 -5.01
N MET A 43 4.75 19.26 -3.73
CA MET A 43 4.30 18.00 -3.16
C MET A 43 2.90 18.05 -2.59
N GLY A 44 2.41 19.22 -2.18
CA GLY A 44 1.11 19.40 -1.54
C GLY A 44 -0.05 18.73 -2.26
N PRO A 45 -0.25 18.96 -3.57
CA PRO A 45 -1.31 18.28 -4.32
C PRO A 45 -1.22 16.75 -4.28
N ARG A 46 0.01 16.20 -4.38
CA ARG A 46 0.24 14.75 -4.32
C ARG A 46 0.04 14.18 -2.91
N LEU A 47 0.41 14.93 -1.89
CA LEU A 47 0.20 14.54 -0.49
C LEU A 47 -1.29 14.52 -0.12
N SER A 48 -2.08 15.45 -0.65
CA SER A 48 -3.53 15.48 -0.43
C SER A 48 -4.28 14.35 -1.14
N GLU A 49 -3.68 13.78 -2.19
CA GLU A 49 -4.22 12.63 -2.92
C GLU A 49 -3.75 11.27 -2.33
N LEU A 50 -2.86 11.29 -1.34
CA LEU A 50 -2.43 10.05 -0.71
C LEU A 50 -3.61 9.36 -0.01
N PRO A 51 -3.73 8.05 -0.18
CA PRO A 51 -4.67 7.27 0.61
C PRO A 51 -4.40 7.48 2.10
N SER A 52 -5.43 7.43 2.93
CA SER A 52 -5.25 7.50 4.38
C SER A 52 -4.26 6.42 4.86
N ALA A 53 -3.59 6.65 5.99
CA ALA A 53 -2.69 5.66 6.59
C ALA A 53 -3.38 4.29 6.78
N GLU A 54 -4.69 4.31 7.08
CA GLU A 54 -5.52 3.11 7.18
C GLU A 54 -5.64 2.35 5.85
N THR A 55 -5.75 3.08 4.73
CA THR A 55 -5.85 2.47 3.39
C THR A 55 -4.50 1.88 2.95
N LEU A 56 -3.38 2.42 3.46
CA LEU A 56 -2.03 1.93 3.17
C LEU A 56 -1.66 0.68 3.99
N LYS A 57 -2.34 0.41 5.10
CA LYS A 57 -2.14 -0.81 5.87
C LYS A 57 -2.56 -2.03 5.04
N ASP A 58 -1.80 -3.11 5.17
CA ASP A 58 -2.19 -4.35 4.49
C ASP A 58 -3.52 -4.89 5.05
N PRO A 59 -4.33 -5.55 4.22
CA PRO A 59 -5.66 -6.02 4.62
C PRO A 59 -5.66 -6.95 5.84
N LYS A 60 -4.60 -7.74 6.05
CA LYS A 60 -4.48 -8.61 7.23
C LYS A 60 -4.37 -7.78 8.51
N THR A 61 -3.51 -6.76 8.50
CA THR A 61 -3.32 -5.85 9.63
C THR A 61 -4.60 -5.10 9.94
N ARG A 62 -5.28 -4.55 8.94
CA ARG A 62 -6.56 -3.86 9.10
C ARG A 62 -7.63 -4.74 9.72
N LEU A 63 -7.78 -5.98 9.22
CA LEU A 63 -8.74 -6.94 9.74
C LEU A 63 -8.44 -7.30 11.20
N GLN A 64 -7.16 -7.56 11.51
CA GLN A 64 -6.71 -7.88 12.86
C GLN A 64 -6.98 -6.74 13.83
N GLU A 65 -6.58 -5.52 13.51
CA GLU A 65 -6.79 -4.33 14.33
C GLU A 65 -8.29 -4.06 14.57
N SER A 66 -9.11 -4.21 13.53
CA SER A 66 -10.56 -4.03 13.62
C SER A 66 -11.22 -5.02 14.60
N LEU A 67 -10.80 -6.28 14.59
CA LEU A 67 -11.30 -7.30 15.51
C LEU A 67 -10.76 -7.09 16.92
N GLN A 68 -9.47 -6.81 17.08
CA GLN A 68 -8.83 -6.57 18.37
C GLN A 68 -9.42 -5.35 19.10
N ALA A 69 -9.66 -4.25 18.40
CA ALA A 69 -10.26 -3.04 18.97
C ALA A 69 -11.65 -3.30 19.60
N ARG A 70 -12.29 -4.39 19.21
CA ARG A 70 -13.60 -4.82 19.70
C ARG A 70 -13.54 -6.03 20.63
N GLY A 71 -12.33 -6.47 21.02
CA GLY A 71 -12.14 -7.63 21.89
C GLY A 71 -12.55 -8.95 21.25
N LEU A 72 -12.61 -9.01 19.91
CA LEU A 72 -13.00 -10.22 19.16
C LEU A 72 -11.79 -11.10 18.86
N ALA A 73 -12.07 -12.40 18.64
CA ALA A 73 -11.04 -13.37 18.25
C ALA A 73 -10.42 -13.01 16.89
N LEU A 74 -9.13 -13.30 16.75
CA LEU A 74 -8.39 -13.09 15.52
C LEU A 74 -8.92 -13.96 14.37
N PRO A 75 -8.76 -13.52 13.12
CA PRO A 75 -9.18 -14.30 11.96
C PRO A 75 -8.30 -15.55 11.81
N VAL A 76 -8.90 -16.62 11.34
CA VAL A 76 -8.23 -17.89 11.05
C VAL A 76 -7.92 -17.98 9.56
N TYR A 77 -6.67 -18.29 9.21
CA TYR A 77 -6.21 -18.46 7.83
C TYR A 77 -5.89 -19.94 7.56
N THR A 78 -6.56 -20.52 6.60
CA THR A 78 -6.37 -21.90 6.17
C THR A 78 -5.91 -21.95 4.72
N LEU A 79 -4.77 -22.58 4.45
CA LEU A 79 -4.34 -22.89 3.08
C LEU A 79 -5.22 -24.04 2.57
N THR A 80 -6.05 -23.77 1.57
CA THR A 80 -7.01 -24.76 1.02
C THR A 80 -6.49 -25.44 -0.23
N ALA A 81 -5.64 -24.77 -1.02
CA ALA A 81 -5.00 -25.36 -2.19
C ALA A 81 -3.64 -24.70 -2.50
N ALA A 82 -2.75 -25.48 -3.11
CA ALA A 82 -1.56 -25.02 -3.78
C ALA A 82 -1.44 -25.78 -5.10
N THR A 83 -1.55 -25.07 -6.23
CA THR A 83 -1.63 -25.66 -7.58
C THR A 83 -0.61 -24.99 -8.51
N GLY A 84 -0.25 -25.65 -9.59
CA GLY A 84 0.72 -25.17 -10.59
C GLY A 84 2.12 -25.72 -10.41
N ASP A 85 2.98 -25.41 -11.37
CA ASP A 85 4.38 -25.85 -11.37
C ASP A 85 5.19 -25.18 -10.25
N PRO A 86 6.30 -25.77 -9.77
CA PRO A 86 7.11 -25.24 -8.68
C PRO A 86 7.54 -23.77 -8.82
N HIS A 87 7.66 -23.28 -10.06
CA HIS A 87 8.05 -21.90 -10.37
C HIS A 87 6.87 -20.96 -10.68
N ALA A 88 5.62 -21.50 -10.72
CA ALA A 88 4.40 -20.75 -11.02
C ALA A 88 3.23 -21.22 -10.17
N GLN A 89 3.48 -21.45 -8.86
CA GLN A 89 2.45 -21.90 -7.93
C GLN A 89 1.40 -20.82 -7.65
N THR A 90 0.15 -21.24 -7.60
CA THR A 90 -0.97 -20.46 -7.09
C THR A 90 -1.43 -21.05 -5.79
N PHE A 91 -1.50 -20.20 -4.77
CA PHE A 91 -1.95 -20.54 -3.43
C PHE A 91 -3.37 -20.02 -3.22
N THR A 92 -4.26 -20.87 -2.72
CA THR A 92 -5.61 -20.48 -2.32
C THR A 92 -5.71 -20.54 -0.80
N VAL A 93 -6.13 -19.44 -0.19
CA VAL A 93 -6.29 -19.31 1.27
C VAL A 93 -7.70 -18.86 1.59
N THR A 94 -8.31 -19.49 2.58
CA THR A 94 -9.55 -19.04 3.22
C THR A 94 -9.21 -18.29 4.52
N CYS A 95 -9.78 -17.11 4.69
CA CYS A 95 -9.76 -16.32 5.91
C CYS A 95 -11.16 -16.34 6.53
N GLU A 96 -11.28 -16.74 7.79
CA GLU A 96 -12.56 -16.90 8.49
C GLU A 96 -12.59 -16.07 9.78
N VAL A 97 -13.75 -15.48 10.06
CA VAL A 97 -14.09 -14.91 11.37
C VAL A 97 -15.31 -15.67 11.90
N PRO A 98 -15.10 -16.72 12.72
CA PRO A 98 -16.15 -17.65 13.10
C PRO A 98 -17.35 -17.01 13.78
N ILE A 99 -17.13 -15.97 14.59
CA ILE A 99 -18.21 -15.27 15.31
C ILE A 99 -19.26 -14.64 14.39
N PHE A 100 -18.87 -14.33 13.14
CA PHE A 100 -19.81 -13.79 12.13
C PHE A 100 -20.23 -14.82 11.10
N GLY A 101 -19.65 -16.02 11.12
CA GLY A 101 -19.87 -17.03 10.09
C GLY A 101 -19.44 -16.56 8.69
N LEU A 102 -18.51 -15.61 8.61
CA LEU A 102 -18.03 -15.04 7.35
C LEU A 102 -16.67 -15.63 6.98
N ALA A 103 -16.52 -15.88 5.68
CA ALA A 103 -15.28 -16.34 5.08
C ALA A 103 -14.95 -15.55 3.81
N GLY A 104 -13.66 -15.21 3.64
CA GLY A 104 -13.12 -14.63 2.42
C GLY A 104 -12.10 -15.57 1.80
N VAL A 105 -12.12 -15.73 0.48
CA VAL A 105 -11.15 -16.57 -0.26
C VAL A 105 -10.24 -15.68 -1.09
N GLY A 106 -8.93 -15.92 -1.02
CA GLY A 106 -7.93 -15.21 -1.79
C GLY A 106 -6.98 -16.15 -2.49
N GLU A 107 -6.59 -15.79 -3.71
CA GLU A 107 -5.63 -16.55 -4.52
C GLU A 107 -4.44 -15.65 -4.88
N GLY A 108 -3.22 -16.21 -4.88
CA GLY A 108 -2.02 -15.44 -5.20
C GLY A 108 -0.80 -16.30 -5.46
N GLY A 109 0.21 -15.74 -6.11
CA GLY A 109 1.48 -16.39 -6.42
C GLY A 109 2.37 -16.66 -5.19
N SER A 110 1.92 -16.31 -3.98
CA SER A 110 2.50 -16.70 -2.71
C SER A 110 1.42 -16.82 -1.65
N ARG A 111 1.67 -17.64 -0.61
CA ARG A 111 0.76 -17.78 0.52
C ARG A 111 0.43 -16.43 1.16
N ARG A 112 1.45 -15.57 1.38
CA ARG A 112 1.25 -14.23 1.95
C ARG A 112 0.31 -13.37 1.09
N ARG A 113 0.46 -13.41 -0.23
CA ARG A 113 -0.42 -12.66 -1.15
C ARG A 113 -1.85 -13.20 -1.11
N ALA A 114 -2.02 -14.51 -1.09
CA ALA A 114 -3.34 -15.15 -0.97
C ALA A 114 -4.02 -14.78 0.36
N GLU A 115 -3.29 -14.80 1.48
CA GLU A 115 -3.80 -14.37 2.79
C GLU A 115 -4.24 -12.90 2.81
N GLN A 116 -3.50 -12.00 2.18
CA GLN A 116 -3.88 -10.58 2.05
C GLN A 116 -5.15 -10.41 1.24
N LEU A 117 -5.29 -11.14 0.13
CA LEU A 117 -6.49 -11.08 -0.72
C LEU A 117 -7.71 -11.71 -0.03
N ALA A 118 -7.53 -12.78 0.73
CA ALA A 118 -8.57 -13.38 1.55
C ALA A 118 -9.08 -12.41 2.62
N ALA A 119 -8.15 -11.72 3.31
CA ALA A 119 -8.49 -10.70 4.30
C ALA A 119 -9.22 -9.49 3.68
N ALA A 120 -8.78 -9.03 2.50
CA ALA A 120 -9.44 -7.95 1.77
C ALA A 120 -10.89 -8.30 1.44
N LYS A 121 -11.12 -9.51 0.92
CA LYS A 121 -12.46 -10.03 0.65
C LYS A 121 -13.34 -10.07 1.89
N LEU A 122 -12.78 -10.56 3.01
CA LEU A 122 -13.53 -10.63 4.27
C LEU A 122 -13.88 -9.22 4.80
N LEU A 123 -12.96 -8.25 4.70
CA LEU A 123 -13.23 -6.86 5.07
C LEU A 123 -14.40 -6.27 4.27
N GLU A 124 -14.55 -6.62 2.99
CA GLU A 124 -15.68 -6.18 2.16
C GLU A 124 -17.03 -6.77 2.63
N LEU A 125 -17.00 -7.98 3.23
CA LEU A 125 -18.18 -8.67 3.73
C LEU A 125 -18.58 -8.21 5.14
N LEU A 126 -17.65 -7.65 5.91
CA LEU A 126 -17.93 -7.14 7.24
C LEU A 126 -18.86 -5.91 7.19
N PRO A 127 -19.70 -5.71 8.23
CA PRO A 127 -20.47 -4.49 8.39
C PRO A 127 -19.58 -3.24 8.33
N PRO A 128 -20.06 -2.11 7.78
CA PRO A 128 -19.24 -0.89 7.61
C PRO A 128 -18.54 -0.42 8.89
N GLU A 129 -19.22 -0.53 10.03
CA GLU A 129 -18.71 -0.19 11.36
C GLU A 129 -17.55 -1.10 11.80
N MET A 130 -17.39 -2.26 11.17
CA MET A 130 -16.35 -3.23 11.45
C MET A 130 -15.13 -3.13 10.50
N ARG A 131 -15.17 -2.26 9.51
CA ARG A 131 -14.10 -2.16 8.49
C ARG A 131 -12.95 -1.26 8.92
N GLN A 132 -13.15 -0.50 9.99
CA GLN A 132 -12.15 0.41 10.55
C GLN A 132 -11.92 0.09 12.03
N PRO A 133 -10.71 0.29 12.56
CA PRO A 133 -10.49 0.24 13.99
C PRO A 133 -11.38 1.28 14.69
N ALA A 134 -11.84 0.93 15.88
CA ALA A 134 -12.68 1.80 16.72
C ALA A 134 -11.89 2.99 17.25
#